data_e2d092046543518421315e4da39ac123
#
_entry.id   e2d092046543518421315e4da39ac123
#
_cell.length_a   1.000
_cell.length_b   1.000
_cell.length_c   1.000
_cell.angle_alpha   90.00
_cell.angle_beta   90.00
_cell.angle_gamma   90.00
#
_symmetry.space_group_name_H-M   'P 1'
#
loop_
_entity.id
_entity.type
_entity.pdbx_description
1 polymer ?
#
loop_
_entity_poly.entity_id
_entity_poly.type
_entity_poly.pdbx_seq_one_letter_code
_entity_poly.pdbx_strand_id
1 'polypeptide(L)'
;MALFSKKDKYIRINPNRSAWKEPQPKPEVPDELFSQCPGCKHTIYQKDLGSERVCPNCGYTFRISAKERLALTVDPASFEEMFTGIETTDPLNFPNYKKKLAAVREMTGLDEAVLTGTALIKGQKVALGIMDSNFIMASMGSVVGEKITRLFEFATKEKLPVVLFTASGGARMQEGIVSLMQMAKISAAVQHHSKEKLFYLTVLTDPTTGGVTASFAMEGDIIMAESQALVGFAGRRVIESTVREKLPDDFQKAEFLQEHGFVDLIVERSQIRATVGQLLALHGGKHD
;
A
#
# COMPACT_ATOMS: atom_id res chain seq x y z
N MET A 1 -30.85 -15.55 -81.17
CA MET A 1 -31.20 -15.59 -79.74
C MET A 1 -29.96 -15.97 -79.00
N ALA A 2 -29.39 -15.04 -78.30
CA ALA A 2 -28.14 -15.19 -77.60
C ALA A 2 -28.41 -15.64 -76.17
N LEU A 3 -27.71 -16.64 -75.70
CA LEU A 3 -27.84 -17.17 -74.34
C LEU A 3 -26.53 -17.07 -73.58
N PHE A 4 -26.63 -16.34 -72.53
CA PHE A 4 -25.82 -16.25 -71.33
C PHE A 4 -24.61 -17.21 -71.21
N SER A 5 -23.40 -16.65 -71.31
CA SER A 5 -22.18 -17.24 -70.80
C SER A 5 -21.96 -16.79 -69.39
N LYS A 6 -22.19 -17.65 -68.39
CA LYS A 6 -21.74 -17.48 -67.02
C LYS A 6 -20.21 -17.67 -66.99
N LYS A 7 -19.49 -16.58 -66.70
CA LYS A 7 -18.08 -16.66 -66.34
C LYS A 7 -17.99 -17.05 -64.87
N ASP A 8 -17.62 -18.32 -64.64
CA ASP A 8 -17.25 -18.77 -63.28
C ASP A 8 -15.95 -18.08 -62.85
N LYS A 9 -16.07 -17.21 -61.88
CA LYS A 9 -14.91 -16.63 -61.21
C LYS A 9 -14.39 -17.58 -60.15
N TYR A 10 -13.61 -18.56 -60.56
CA TYR A 10 -12.81 -19.36 -59.63
C TYR A 10 -11.43 -18.75 -59.54
N ILE A 11 -11.02 -18.38 -58.29
CA ILE A 11 -9.65 -18.01 -57.99
C ILE A 11 -8.85 -19.32 -58.01
N ARG A 12 -7.97 -19.51 -58.99
CA ARG A 12 -7.01 -20.65 -58.99
C ARG A 12 -5.98 -20.34 -57.90
N ILE A 13 -6.06 -21.10 -56.80
CA ILE A 13 -5.01 -21.12 -55.77
C ILE A 13 -3.82 -21.87 -56.36
N ASN A 14 -2.71 -21.17 -56.55
CA ASN A 14 -1.48 -21.79 -57.06
C ASN A 14 -0.88 -22.66 -55.93
N PRO A 15 -0.81 -24.00 -56.03
CA PRO A 15 -0.33 -24.86 -54.96
C PRO A 15 1.19 -24.76 -54.73
N ASN A 16 1.93 -23.98 -55.53
CA ASN A 16 3.37 -23.81 -55.37
C ASN A 16 3.77 -22.50 -54.63
N ARG A 17 2.86 -21.84 -53.94
CA ARG A 17 3.22 -20.82 -52.94
C ARG A 17 3.54 -21.52 -51.61
N SER A 18 4.45 -22.43 -51.63
CA SER A 18 5.12 -22.94 -50.46
C SER A 18 6.17 -21.92 -49.98
N ALA A 19 5.70 -20.88 -49.33
CA ALA A 19 6.52 -20.14 -48.41
C ALA A 19 5.60 -19.74 -47.28
N TRP A 20 5.05 -20.73 -46.60
CA TRP A 20 4.76 -20.56 -45.20
C TRP A 20 6.10 -20.37 -44.53
N LYS A 21 6.51 -19.09 -44.36
CA LYS A 21 7.54 -18.80 -43.39
C LYS A 21 6.95 -19.30 -42.06
N GLU A 22 7.60 -20.27 -41.46
CA GLU A 22 7.30 -20.63 -40.08
C GLU A 22 7.19 -19.34 -39.30
N PRO A 23 6.13 -19.13 -38.51
CA PRO A 23 6.01 -17.93 -37.70
C PRO A 23 7.27 -17.91 -36.85
N GLN A 24 8.13 -16.91 -37.07
CA GLN A 24 9.28 -16.71 -36.19
C GLN A 24 8.73 -16.61 -34.78
N PRO A 25 9.33 -17.30 -33.80
CA PRO A 25 8.89 -17.20 -32.44
C PRO A 25 8.84 -15.73 -32.10
N LYS A 26 7.68 -15.24 -31.69
CA LYS A 26 7.55 -13.86 -31.20
C LYS A 26 8.57 -13.73 -30.10
N PRO A 27 9.40 -12.67 -30.09
CA PRO A 27 10.32 -12.47 -28.98
C PRO A 27 9.52 -12.55 -27.69
N GLU A 28 9.88 -13.44 -26.80
CA GLU A 28 9.32 -13.51 -25.45
C GLU A 28 9.73 -12.22 -24.75
N VAL A 29 8.82 -11.27 -24.70
CA VAL A 29 8.96 -10.09 -23.88
C VAL A 29 8.69 -10.55 -22.45
N PRO A 30 9.63 -10.43 -21.51
CA PRO A 30 9.37 -10.76 -20.12
C PRO A 30 8.10 -10.03 -19.65
N ASP A 31 7.18 -10.74 -19.02
CA ASP A 31 5.84 -10.29 -18.65
C ASP A 31 5.81 -9.01 -17.77
N GLU A 32 6.96 -8.60 -17.24
CA GLU A 32 7.08 -7.47 -16.32
C GLU A 32 7.75 -6.22 -16.91
N LEU A 33 8.08 -6.19 -18.20
CA LEU A 33 8.76 -5.03 -18.79
C LEU A 33 7.87 -3.80 -18.95
N PHE A 34 6.59 -4.00 -19.16
CA PHE A 34 5.63 -2.92 -19.38
C PHE A 34 4.42 -3.07 -18.44
N SER A 35 3.91 -1.95 -17.97
CA SER A 35 2.65 -1.87 -17.22
C SER A 35 1.78 -0.75 -17.76
N GLN A 36 0.46 -0.92 -17.66
CA GLN A 36 -0.48 0.14 -17.97
C GLN A 36 -0.72 1.00 -16.72
N CYS A 37 -0.54 2.30 -16.84
CA CYS A 37 -0.84 3.22 -15.74
C CYS A 37 -2.34 3.20 -15.41
N PRO A 38 -2.74 2.93 -14.15
CA PRO A 38 -4.14 2.97 -13.76
C PRO A 38 -4.77 4.36 -13.90
N GLY A 39 -3.99 5.43 -13.77
CA GLY A 39 -4.45 6.81 -13.89
C GLY A 39 -4.69 7.22 -15.34
N CYS A 40 -3.64 7.29 -16.15
CA CYS A 40 -3.73 7.82 -17.52
C CYS A 40 -3.85 6.74 -18.62
N LYS A 41 -3.83 5.46 -18.28
CA LYS A 41 -3.92 4.31 -19.21
C LYS A 41 -2.78 4.19 -20.23
N HIS A 42 -1.75 5.03 -20.16
CA HIS A 42 -0.55 4.87 -21.00
C HIS A 42 0.23 3.63 -20.59
N THR A 43 0.84 2.98 -21.58
CA THR A 43 1.79 1.89 -21.35
C THR A 43 3.13 2.50 -20.94
N ILE A 44 3.68 2.05 -19.84
CA ILE A 44 4.92 2.56 -19.24
C ILE A 44 5.93 1.42 -19.18
N TYR A 45 7.16 1.71 -19.56
CA TYR A 45 8.27 0.82 -19.33
C TYR A 45 8.64 0.86 -17.84
N GLN A 46 8.73 -0.29 -17.19
CA GLN A 46 8.92 -0.40 -15.73
C GLN A 46 10.15 0.37 -15.22
N LYS A 47 11.22 0.45 -16.02
CA LYS A 47 12.43 1.20 -15.63
C LYS A 47 12.22 2.72 -15.62
N ASP A 48 11.25 3.23 -16.40
CA ASP A 48 10.96 4.66 -16.46
C ASP A 48 10.21 5.16 -15.22
N LEU A 49 9.67 4.25 -14.40
CA LEU A 49 9.02 4.60 -13.13
C LEU A 49 10.02 5.09 -12.06
N GLY A 50 11.32 4.79 -12.23
CA GLY A 50 12.34 5.11 -11.24
C GLY A 50 12.13 4.39 -9.90
N SER A 51 12.93 4.76 -8.90
CA SER A 51 12.85 4.19 -7.53
C SER A 51 11.56 4.57 -6.81
N GLU A 52 10.98 5.70 -7.16
CA GLU A 52 9.75 6.20 -6.53
C GLU A 52 8.47 5.57 -7.10
N ARG A 53 8.57 4.84 -8.20
CA ARG A 53 7.42 4.21 -8.86
C ARG A 53 6.29 5.21 -9.16
N VAL A 54 6.63 6.34 -9.73
CA VAL A 54 5.70 7.39 -10.13
C VAL A 54 5.55 7.43 -11.65
N CYS A 55 4.33 7.53 -12.15
CA CYS A 55 4.06 7.65 -13.58
C CYS A 55 4.63 8.95 -14.15
N PRO A 56 5.53 8.91 -15.13
CA PRO A 56 6.12 10.12 -15.71
C PRO A 56 5.10 10.98 -16.49
N ASN A 57 3.97 10.40 -16.90
CA ASN A 57 2.96 11.10 -17.70
C ASN A 57 1.90 11.84 -16.87
N CYS A 58 1.49 11.28 -15.72
CA CYS A 58 0.36 11.83 -14.95
C CYS A 58 0.61 11.92 -13.44
N GLY A 59 1.81 11.57 -12.96
CA GLY A 59 2.11 11.61 -11.53
C GLY A 59 1.47 10.51 -10.69
N TYR A 60 0.76 9.55 -11.31
CA TYR A 60 0.15 8.44 -10.55
C TYR A 60 1.21 7.66 -9.77
N THR A 61 0.99 7.50 -8.46
CA THR A 61 1.88 6.77 -7.57
C THR A 61 1.51 5.30 -7.52
N PHE A 62 2.37 4.42 -8.05
CA PHE A 62 2.17 2.98 -7.95
C PHE A 62 2.43 2.50 -6.52
N ARG A 63 1.77 1.42 -6.13
CA ARG A 63 2.05 0.78 -4.84
C ARG A 63 3.46 0.27 -4.80
N ILE A 64 4.11 0.43 -3.65
CA ILE A 64 5.46 -0.06 -3.39
C ILE A 64 5.46 -0.95 -2.15
N SER A 65 6.42 -1.85 -2.09
CA SER A 65 6.61 -2.72 -0.93
C SER A 65 7.11 -1.94 0.29
N ALA A 66 6.97 -2.53 1.48
CA ALA A 66 7.53 -1.95 2.70
C ALA A 66 9.05 -1.77 2.61
N LYS A 67 9.76 -2.67 1.93
CA LYS A 67 11.21 -2.58 1.73
C LYS A 67 11.60 -1.42 0.81
N GLU A 68 10.85 -1.20 -0.29
CA GLU A 68 11.05 -0.02 -1.15
C GLU A 68 10.74 1.27 -0.41
N ARG A 69 9.65 1.32 0.36
CA ARG A 69 9.29 2.46 1.22
C ARG A 69 10.39 2.75 2.24
N LEU A 70 10.91 1.73 2.90
CA LEU A 70 12.01 1.83 3.84
C LEU A 70 13.23 2.49 3.18
N ALA A 71 13.66 1.97 2.02
CA ALA A 71 14.81 2.50 1.28
C ALA A 71 14.65 3.97 0.86
N LEU A 72 13.42 4.42 0.56
CA LEU A 72 13.13 5.82 0.19
C LEU A 72 13.07 6.76 1.40
N THR A 73 12.84 6.24 2.60
CA THR A 73 12.48 7.08 3.76
C THR A 73 13.59 7.21 4.78
N VAL A 74 14.27 6.10 5.12
CA VAL A 74 15.24 6.10 6.22
C VAL A 74 16.66 6.44 5.77
N ASP A 75 17.49 6.78 6.72
CA ASP A 75 18.92 6.95 6.50
C ASP A 75 19.56 5.57 6.23
N PRO A 76 20.55 5.48 5.32
CA PRO A 76 21.17 4.22 4.97
C PRO A 76 21.68 3.45 6.18
N ALA A 77 21.40 2.13 6.23
CA ALA A 77 21.83 1.21 7.28
C ALA A 77 21.39 1.57 8.71
N SER A 78 20.38 2.43 8.87
CA SER A 78 19.90 2.86 10.20
C SER A 78 18.70 2.05 10.73
N PHE A 79 18.09 1.21 9.90
CA PHE A 79 16.92 0.44 10.32
C PHE A 79 17.30 -0.83 11.06
N GLU A 80 16.74 -0.96 12.25
CA GLU A 80 16.85 -2.16 13.09
C GLU A 80 15.44 -2.75 13.26
N GLU A 81 15.21 -3.91 12.61
CA GLU A 81 13.91 -4.58 12.68
C GLU A 81 13.63 -5.14 14.06
N MET A 82 12.38 -5.01 14.52
CA MET A 82 11.93 -5.47 15.84
C MET A 82 10.60 -6.24 15.72
N PHE A 83 10.33 -7.06 16.75
CA PHE A 83 9.09 -7.82 16.89
C PHE A 83 8.84 -8.80 15.74
N THR A 84 9.91 -9.44 15.29
CA THR A 84 9.86 -10.53 14.30
C THR A 84 9.44 -11.86 14.93
N GLY A 85 9.02 -12.82 14.11
CA GLY A 85 8.73 -14.18 14.55
C GLY A 85 7.43 -14.35 15.35
N ILE A 86 6.56 -13.34 15.39
CA ILE A 86 5.23 -13.46 16.01
C ILE A 86 4.30 -14.18 15.03
N GLU A 87 3.60 -15.20 15.50
CA GLU A 87 2.71 -15.99 14.67
C GLU A 87 1.24 -15.90 15.12
N THR A 88 0.33 -15.94 14.17
CA THR A 88 -1.10 -16.03 14.46
C THR A 88 -1.47 -17.40 15.00
N THR A 89 -2.38 -17.43 15.96
CA THR A 89 -2.97 -18.67 16.49
C THR A 89 -4.01 -19.27 15.52
N ASP A 90 -4.36 -18.55 14.42
CA ASP A 90 -5.46 -18.93 13.53
C ASP A 90 -6.76 -19.23 14.31
N PRO A 91 -7.33 -18.22 14.97
CA PRO A 91 -8.37 -18.41 15.99
C PRO A 91 -9.65 -19.06 15.47
N LEU A 92 -9.88 -19.03 14.15
CA LEU A 92 -11.06 -19.62 13.51
C LEU A 92 -10.74 -20.94 12.79
N ASN A 93 -9.48 -21.40 12.78
CA ASN A 93 -9.02 -22.49 11.92
C ASN A 93 -9.50 -22.31 10.47
N PHE A 94 -9.29 -21.09 9.93
CA PHE A 94 -9.85 -20.72 8.64
C PHE A 94 -9.24 -21.56 7.51
N PRO A 95 -10.05 -22.10 6.59
CA PRO A 95 -9.57 -22.99 5.54
C PRO A 95 -8.42 -22.39 4.73
N ASN A 96 -7.31 -23.11 4.59
CA ASN A 96 -6.11 -22.72 3.84
C ASN A 96 -5.40 -21.45 4.34
N TYR A 97 -5.74 -20.88 5.49
CA TYR A 97 -5.14 -19.63 5.95
C TYR A 97 -3.64 -19.76 6.20
N LYS A 98 -3.20 -20.78 6.93
CA LYS A 98 -1.77 -21.06 7.18
C LYS A 98 -0.98 -21.26 5.89
N LYS A 99 -1.56 -21.99 4.90
CA LYS A 99 -0.94 -22.20 3.59
C LYS A 99 -0.80 -20.88 2.83
N LYS A 100 -1.82 -20.02 2.87
CA LYS A 100 -1.78 -18.71 2.25
C LYS A 100 -0.73 -17.81 2.90
N LEU A 101 -0.63 -17.82 4.24
CA LEU A 101 0.40 -17.06 4.97
C LEU A 101 1.81 -17.50 4.55
N ALA A 102 2.07 -18.81 4.50
CA ALA A 102 3.37 -19.35 4.08
C ALA A 102 3.75 -18.87 2.67
N ALA A 103 2.83 -18.98 1.69
CA ALA A 103 3.07 -18.54 0.32
C ALA A 103 3.33 -17.02 0.21
N VAL A 104 2.61 -16.21 0.99
CA VAL A 104 2.79 -14.75 0.97
C VAL A 104 4.09 -14.34 1.66
N ARG A 105 4.49 -15.02 2.74
CA ARG A 105 5.80 -14.83 3.38
C ARG A 105 6.95 -15.12 2.43
N GLU A 106 6.85 -16.20 1.67
CA GLU A 106 7.85 -16.55 0.64
C GLU A 106 7.91 -15.48 -0.46
N MET A 107 6.76 -15.02 -0.94
CA MET A 107 6.66 -14.03 -2.02
C MET A 107 7.19 -12.65 -1.61
N THR A 108 6.86 -12.19 -0.38
CA THR A 108 7.20 -10.83 0.08
C THR A 108 8.53 -10.76 0.83
N GLY A 109 8.97 -11.89 1.40
CA GLY A 109 10.10 -11.94 2.31
C GLY A 109 9.85 -11.16 3.61
N LEU A 110 8.57 -11.03 3.99
CA LEU A 110 8.13 -10.43 5.27
C LEU A 110 7.52 -11.54 6.14
N ASP A 111 7.63 -11.41 7.44
CA ASP A 111 6.96 -12.32 8.39
C ASP A 111 5.47 -11.98 8.55
N GLU A 112 5.11 -10.70 8.40
CA GLU A 112 3.72 -10.21 8.46
C GLU A 112 3.56 -8.90 7.66
N ALA A 113 2.31 -8.43 7.52
CA ALA A 113 1.92 -7.28 6.72
C ALA A 113 2.41 -5.91 7.25
N VAL A 114 3.21 -5.90 8.28
CA VAL A 114 3.85 -4.69 8.81
C VAL A 114 5.31 -4.97 9.19
N LEU A 115 6.19 -4.11 8.71
CA LEU A 115 7.59 -4.02 9.11
C LEU A 115 7.68 -3.03 10.27
N THR A 116 8.28 -3.43 11.39
CA THR A 116 8.39 -2.59 12.60
C THR A 116 9.82 -2.57 13.11
N GLY A 117 10.28 -1.42 13.61
CA GLY A 117 11.65 -1.29 14.12
C GLY A 117 11.99 0.13 14.54
N THR A 118 13.27 0.40 14.73
CA THR A 118 13.82 1.74 14.91
C THR A 118 14.59 2.17 13.67
N ALA A 119 14.62 3.46 13.39
CA ALA A 119 15.37 4.02 12.27
C ALA A 119 15.83 5.45 12.54
N LEU A 120 16.72 5.94 11.70
CA LEU A 120 16.99 7.37 11.58
C LEU A 120 16.30 7.91 10.31
N ILE A 121 15.63 9.02 10.42
CA ILE A 121 15.09 9.78 9.29
C ILE A 121 15.68 11.19 9.37
N LYS A 122 16.58 11.52 8.44
CA LYS A 122 17.36 12.76 8.49
C LYS A 122 18.05 12.99 9.85
N GLY A 123 18.63 11.95 10.40
CA GLY A 123 19.33 11.96 11.69
C GLY A 123 18.41 11.90 12.93
N GLN A 124 17.09 11.98 12.77
CA GLN A 124 16.12 11.90 13.86
C GLN A 124 15.76 10.44 14.14
N LYS A 125 15.95 9.98 15.39
CA LYS A 125 15.61 8.61 15.79
C LYS A 125 14.12 8.46 16.00
N VAL A 126 13.53 7.41 15.40
CA VAL A 126 12.09 7.13 15.45
C VAL A 126 11.81 5.67 15.68
N ALA A 127 10.65 5.36 16.24
CA ALA A 127 10.01 4.06 16.12
C ALA A 127 9.19 4.07 14.81
N LEU A 128 9.52 3.14 13.91
CA LEU A 128 9.00 3.12 12.54
C LEU A 128 8.15 1.88 12.28
N GLY A 129 6.95 2.08 11.75
CA GLY A 129 6.12 1.03 11.20
C GLY A 129 5.79 1.28 9.73
N ILE A 130 5.88 0.25 8.89
CA ILE A 130 5.54 0.32 7.48
C ILE A 130 4.66 -0.88 7.12
N MET A 131 3.40 -0.64 6.78
CA MET A 131 2.49 -1.68 6.30
C MET A 131 2.73 -1.96 4.82
N ASP A 132 2.54 -3.22 4.40
CA ASP A 132 2.79 -3.69 3.03
C ASP A 132 1.54 -4.31 2.41
N SER A 133 0.97 -3.64 1.41
CA SER A 133 -0.23 -4.10 0.72
C SER A 133 -0.03 -5.39 -0.10
N ASN A 134 1.21 -5.79 -0.38
CA ASN A 134 1.50 -7.07 -1.03
C ASN A 134 1.27 -8.27 -0.10
N PHE A 135 1.30 -8.04 1.21
CA PHE A 135 1.01 -9.07 2.21
C PHE A 135 -0.48 -9.08 2.58
N ILE A 136 -1.28 -9.89 1.89
CA ILE A 136 -2.75 -10.01 2.07
C ILE A 136 -3.44 -8.63 2.14
N MET A 137 -3.12 -7.73 1.21
CA MET A 137 -3.63 -6.33 1.18
C MET A 137 -3.36 -5.56 2.49
N ALA A 138 -2.28 -5.86 3.18
CA ALA A 138 -1.95 -5.32 4.51
C ALA A 138 -3.11 -5.41 5.51
N SER A 139 -3.93 -6.46 5.41
CA SER A 139 -5.07 -6.60 6.31
C SER A 139 -4.60 -6.77 7.76
N MET A 140 -5.25 -6.03 8.65
CA MET A 140 -4.95 -6.03 10.08
C MET A 140 -5.46 -7.32 10.73
N GLY A 141 -4.57 -8.24 11.08
CA GLY A 141 -4.79 -9.41 11.92
C GLY A 141 -4.17 -9.25 13.30
N SER A 142 -4.23 -10.31 14.10
CA SER A 142 -3.69 -10.34 15.47
C SER A 142 -2.20 -9.99 15.53
N VAL A 143 -1.42 -10.48 14.57
CA VAL A 143 0.03 -10.23 14.52
C VAL A 143 0.34 -8.78 14.14
N VAL A 144 -0.37 -8.23 13.15
CA VAL A 144 -0.24 -6.79 12.80
C VAL A 144 -0.56 -5.93 14.00
N GLY A 145 -1.67 -6.22 14.69
CA GLY A 145 -2.07 -5.49 15.88
C GLY A 145 -1.04 -5.59 17.00
N GLU A 146 -0.49 -6.78 17.24
CA GLU A 146 0.55 -7.02 18.25
C GLU A 146 1.84 -6.25 17.93
N LYS A 147 2.33 -6.33 16.68
CA LYS A 147 3.56 -5.63 16.26
C LYS A 147 3.43 -4.12 16.41
N ILE A 148 2.31 -3.54 15.98
CA ILE A 148 2.07 -2.10 16.11
C ILE A 148 1.90 -1.70 17.59
N THR A 149 1.16 -2.46 18.37
CA THR A 149 1.01 -2.20 19.81
C THR A 149 2.38 -2.18 20.52
N ARG A 150 3.20 -3.22 20.30
CA ARG A 150 4.56 -3.29 20.86
C ARG A 150 5.47 -2.15 20.37
N LEU A 151 5.28 -1.70 19.14
CA LEU A 151 6.01 -0.55 18.60
C LEU A 151 5.70 0.71 19.41
N PHE A 152 4.42 0.99 19.69
CA PHE A 152 3.99 2.12 20.53
C PHE A 152 4.46 1.98 21.97
N GLU A 153 4.33 0.79 22.58
CA GLU A 153 4.80 0.53 23.94
C GLU A 153 6.31 0.76 24.06
N PHE A 154 7.08 0.24 23.10
CA PHE A 154 8.52 0.45 23.04
C PHE A 154 8.85 1.94 22.84
N ALA A 155 8.21 2.62 21.90
CA ALA A 155 8.42 4.03 21.62
C ALA A 155 8.11 4.89 22.85
N THR A 156 7.05 4.57 23.57
CA THR A 156 6.67 5.27 24.81
C THR A 156 7.73 5.10 25.90
N LYS A 157 8.23 3.88 26.08
CA LYS A 157 9.29 3.58 27.05
C LYS A 157 10.60 4.29 26.72
N GLU A 158 10.99 4.27 25.46
CA GLU A 158 12.25 4.88 24.97
C GLU A 158 12.13 6.39 24.67
N LYS A 159 10.92 6.95 24.85
CA LYS A 159 10.59 8.36 24.56
C LYS A 159 10.93 8.76 23.10
N LEU A 160 10.56 7.89 22.17
CA LEU A 160 10.74 8.11 20.75
C LEU A 160 9.44 8.54 20.08
N PRO A 161 9.48 9.41 19.06
CA PRO A 161 8.32 9.64 18.20
C PRO A 161 8.02 8.38 17.38
N VAL A 162 6.74 8.18 17.03
CA VAL A 162 6.29 7.11 16.14
C VAL A 162 6.00 7.68 14.76
N VAL A 163 6.52 7.03 13.72
CA VAL A 163 6.13 7.25 12.32
C VAL A 163 5.53 5.97 11.78
N LEU A 164 4.28 5.99 11.34
CA LEU A 164 3.59 4.81 10.82
C LEU A 164 3.06 5.07 9.40
N PHE A 165 3.65 4.36 8.43
CA PHE A 165 3.11 4.29 7.07
C PHE A 165 2.01 3.26 7.02
N THR A 166 0.77 3.71 6.78
CA THR A 166 -0.38 2.83 6.71
C THR A 166 -0.68 2.44 5.27
N ALA A 167 -0.96 1.16 5.07
CA ALA A 167 -1.54 0.61 3.86
C ALA A 167 -2.41 -0.56 4.29
N SER A 168 -3.69 -0.59 3.91
CA SER A 168 -4.56 -1.70 4.32
C SER A 168 -5.85 -1.79 3.53
N GLY A 169 -6.26 -3.03 3.27
CA GLY A 169 -7.62 -3.36 2.84
C GLY A 169 -8.63 -3.49 4.01
N GLY A 170 -8.21 -3.25 5.26
CA GLY A 170 -9.05 -3.34 6.44
C GLY A 170 -8.74 -4.52 7.36
N ALA A 171 -9.72 -4.97 8.13
CA ALA A 171 -9.58 -6.08 9.06
C ALA A 171 -9.39 -7.44 8.34
N ARG A 172 -8.56 -8.31 8.89
CA ARG A 172 -8.27 -9.65 8.33
C ARG A 172 -9.43 -10.61 8.57
N MET A 173 -10.20 -10.88 7.51
CA MET A 173 -11.39 -11.72 7.57
C MET A 173 -11.13 -13.11 8.16
N GLN A 174 -9.97 -13.70 7.89
CA GLN A 174 -9.59 -15.03 8.35
C GLN A 174 -9.47 -15.14 9.87
N GLU A 175 -9.32 -14.03 10.57
CA GLU A 175 -9.24 -13.97 12.03
C GLU A 175 -10.52 -13.42 12.69
N GLY A 176 -11.55 -13.11 11.89
CA GLY A 176 -12.87 -12.70 12.36
C GLY A 176 -12.84 -11.53 13.35
N ILE A 177 -13.57 -11.66 14.46
CA ILE A 177 -13.68 -10.61 15.49
C ILE A 177 -12.34 -10.25 16.12
N VAL A 178 -11.39 -11.19 16.19
CA VAL A 178 -10.05 -10.94 16.77
C VAL A 178 -9.32 -9.84 15.98
N SER A 179 -9.50 -9.79 14.66
CA SER A 179 -8.93 -8.73 13.84
C SER A 179 -9.55 -7.36 14.13
N LEU A 180 -10.84 -7.29 14.41
CA LEU A 180 -11.51 -6.03 14.79
C LEU A 180 -11.07 -5.55 16.18
N MET A 181 -10.80 -6.47 17.11
CA MET A 181 -10.31 -6.12 18.44
C MET A 181 -8.92 -5.47 18.40
N GLN A 182 -8.14 -5.66 17.34
CA GLN A 182 -6.85 -5.00 17.17
C GLN A 182 -6.98 -3.48 17.06
N MET A 183 -8.09 -2.97 16.54
CA MET A 183 -8.38 -1.52 16.51
C MET A 183 -8.29 -0.95 17.94
N ALA A 184 -9.09 -1.46 18.85
CA ALA A 184 -9.11 -0.99 20.24
C ALA A 184 -7.77 -1.19 20.95
N LYS A 185 -7.09 -2.31 20.67
CA LYS A 185 -5.78 -2.61 21.25
C LYS A 185 -4.72 -1.59 20.86
N ILE A 186 -4.62 -1.27 19.56
CA ILE A 186 -3.66 -0.31 19.06
C ILE A 186 -4.01 1.10 19.55
N SER A 187 -5.30 1.51 19.50
CA SER A 187 -5.75 2.82 19.99
C SER A 187 -5.44 3.02 21.47
N ALA A 188 -5.51 1.96 22.29
CA ALA A 188 -5.09 2.03 23.69
C ALA A 188 -3.58 2.34 23.81
N ALA A 189 -2.73 1.73 22.99
CA ALA A 189 -1.29 1.99 22.99
C ALA A 189 -0.98 3.41 22.48
N VAL A 190 -1.67 3.89 21.42
CA VAL A 190 -1.59 5.28 20.95
C VAL A 190 -1.97 6.25 22.06
N GLN A 191 -3.05 5.99 22.79
CA GLN A 191 -3.48 6.83 23.91
C GLN A 191 -2.42 6.90 25.04
N HIS A 192 -1.74 5.79 25.34
CA HIS A 192 -0.63 5.81 26.30
C HIS A 192 0.55 6.64 25.80
N HIS A 193 0.88 6.52 24.54
CA HIS A 193 1.93 7.31 23.90
C HIS A 193 1.63 8.81 23.94
N SER A 194 0.41 9.19 23.60
CA SER A 194 -0.08 10.58 23.63
C SER A 194 -0.08 11.17 25.07
N LYS A 195 -0.41 10.40 26.11
CA LYS A 195 -0.32 10.83 27.52
C LYS A 195 1.09 11.23 27.94
N GLU A 196 2.10 10.56 27.37
CA GLU A 196 3.51 10.93 27.60
C GLU A 196 3.96 12.10 26.71
N LYS A 197 3.02 12.74 25.96
CA LYS A 197 3.26 13.89 25.05
C LYS A 197 4.29 13.57 23.97
N LEU A 198 4.32 12.33 23.50
CA LEU A 198 5.20 11.88 22.44
C LEU A 198 4.50 11.96 21.09
N PHE A 199 5.25 12.39 20.09
CA PHE A 199 4.73 12.68 18.76
C PHE A 199 4.40 11.41 17.96
N TYR A 200 3.21 11.38 17.37
CA TYR A 200 2.77 10.33 16.46
C TYR A 200 2.41 10.91 15.09
N LEU A 201 3.15 10.56 14.07
CA LEU A 201 2.90 10.90 12.67
C LEU A 201 2.35 9.69 11.92
N THR A 202 1.17 9.82 11.35
CA THR A 202 0.67 8.86 10.36
C THR A 202 0.96 9.34 8.96
N VAL A 203 1.33 8.40 8.07
CA VAL A 203 1.50 8.62 6.64
C VAL A 203 0.58 7.66 5.90
N LEU A 204 -0.55 8.17 5.43
CA LEU A 204 -1.57 7.40 4.73
C LEU A 204 -1.10 7.12 3.30
N THR A 205 -1.02 5.83 2.93
CA THR A 205 -0.65 5.42 1.56
C THR A 205 -1.75 4.60 0.89
N ASP A 206 -1.64 4.39 -0.42
CA ASP A 206 -2.66 3.69 -1.21
C ASP A 206 -2.59 2.15 -1.07
N PRO A 207 -3.68 1.49 -0.67
CA PRO A 207 -4.90 2.00 -0.04
C PRO A 207 -4.79 1.97 1.49
N THR A 208 -5.45 2.91 2.18
CA THR A 208 -5.69 2.81 3.63
C THR A 208 -7.20 2.79 3.87
N THR A 209 -7.77 1.63 4.22
CA THR A 209 -9.22 1.45 4.26
C THR A 209 -9.70 0.62 5.47
N GLY A 210 -11.00 0.63 5.70
CA GLY A 210 -11.67 -0.20 6.68
C GLY A 210 -11.30 0.08 8.11
N GLY A 211 -11.09 -0.97 8.91
CA GLY A 211 -10.75 -0.88 10.31
C GLY A 211 -9.47 -0.13 10.61
N VAL A 212 -8.51 -0.12 9.69
CA VAL A 212 -7.25 0.63 9.86
C VAL A 212 -7.52 2.14 9.80
N THR A 213 -8.30 2.61 8.83
CA THR A 213 -8.73 4.02 8.77
C THR A 213 -9.58 4.39 9.97
N ALA A 214 -10.49 3.51 10.40
CA ALA A 214 -11.38 3.77 11.54
C ALA A 214 -10.68 3.63 12.91
N SER A 215 -9.36 3.57 12.96
CA SER A 215 -8.57 3.50 14.20
C SER A 215 -7.22 4.21 14.02
N PHE A 216 -6.15 3.57 14.32
CA PHE A 216 -4.81 4.16 14.46
C PHE A 216 -4.32 4.97 13.25
N ALA A 217 -4.81 4.72 12.03
CA ALA A 217 -4.41 5.53 10.87
C ALA A 217 -4.89 6.99 10.95
N MET A 218 -5.99 7.25 11.65
CA MET A 218 -6.57 8.59 11.85
C MET A 218 -6.39 9.11 13.28
N GLU A 219 -5.45 8.55 14.04
CA GLU A 219 -5.17 8.94 15.43
C GLU A 219 -3.81 9.63 15.58
N GLY A 220 -3.13 9.98 14.48
CA GLY A 220 -1.88 10.74 14.51
C GLY A 220 -2.07 12.17 15.01
N ASP A 221 -1.07 12.73 15.68
CA ASP A 221 -1.02 14.17 16.00
C ASP A 221 -0.95 14.99 14.71
N ILE A 222 -0.30 14.44 13.69
CA ILE A 222 -0.35 14.93 12.30
C ILE A 222 -0.69 13.75 11.40
N ILE A 223 -1.67 13.96 10.53
CA ILE A 223 -2.12 12.99 9.54
C ILE A 223 -1.67 13.46 8.16
N MET A 224 -0.61 12.87 7.65
CA MET A 224 -0.07 13.13 6.32
C MET A 224 -0.57 12.07 5.34
N ALA A 225 -0.92 12.45 4.12
CA ALA A 225 -1.26 11.52 3.06
C ALA A 225 -0.31 11.65 1.87
N GLU A 226 0.01 10.52 1.24
CA GLU A 226 0.64 10.51 -0.07
C GLU A 226 -0.38 10.97 -1.12
N SER A 227 0.05 11.84 -2.05
CA SER A 227 -0.82 12.35 -3.12
C SER A 227 -1.55 11.21 -3.84
N GLN A 228 -2.83 11.40 -4.12
CA GLN A 228 -3.76 10.48 -4.78
C GLN A 228 -4.04 9.15 -4.03
N ALA A 229 -3.56 8.99 -2.80
CA ALA A 229 -3.85 7.80 -2.01
C ALA A 229 -5.35 7.60 -1.81
N LEU A 230 -5.81 6.35 -1.93
CA LEU A 230 -7.17 5.97 -1.58
C LEU A 230 -7.26 5.76 -0.07
N VAL A 231 -8.04 6.59 0.59
CA VAL A 231 -8.24 6.51 2.04
C VAL A 231 -9.74 6.55 2.33
N GLY A 232 -10.26 5.53 3.00
CA GLY A 232 -11.68 5.47 3.27
C GLY A 232 -12.08 4.32 4.19
N PHE A 233 -13.32 4.29 4.63
CA PHE A 233 -13.83 3.20 5.46
C PHE A 233 -14.40 2.07 4.60
N ALA A 234 -15.52 2.30 3.94
CA ALA A 234 -16.17 1.32 3.07
C ALA A 234 -15.77 1.54 1.60
N GLY A 235 -15.69 0.46 0.84
CA GLY A 235 -15.42 0.56 -0.59
C GLY A 235 -16.54 1.29 -1.35
N ARG A 236 -16.19 2.05 -2.39
CA ARG A 236 -17.12 2.82 -3.25
C ARG A 236 -18.36 2.03 -3.64
N ARG A 237 -18.21 0.77 -4.12
CA ARG A 237 -19.33 -0.08 -4.52
C ARG A 237 -20.34 -0.31 -3.40
N VAL A 238 -19.86 -0.53 -2.17
CA VAL A 238 -20.71 -0.76 -1.00
C VAL A 238 -21.50 0.50 -0.69
N ILE A 239 -20.86 1.66 -0.71
CA ILE A 239 -21.52 2.94 -0.43
C ILE A 239 -22.56 3.23 -1.51
N GLU A 240 -22.18 3.21 -2.79
CA GLU A 240 -23.10 3.49 -3.91
C GLU A 240 -24.31 2.54 -3.93
N SER A 241 -24.10 1.24 -3.62
CA SER A 241 -25.22 0.29 -3.55
C SER A 241 -26.14 0.54 -2.35
N THR A 242 -25.61 1.11 -1.27
CA THR A 242 -26.37 1.39 -0.04
C THR A 242 -27.16 2.70 -0.14
N VAL A 243 -26.48 3.78 -0.55
CA VAL A 243 -27.13 5.11 -0.69
C VAL A 243 -27.84 5.29 -2.02
N ARG A 244 -27.61 4.42 -3.00
CA ARG A 244 -28.17 4.44 -4.36
C ARG A 244 -27.86 5.72 -5.13
N GLU A 245 -26.73 6.32 -4.84
CA GLU A 245 -26.21 7.52 -5.50
C GLU A 245 -24.81 7.25 -6.04
N LYS A 246 -24.45 7.92 -7.15
CA LYS A 246 -23.11 7.87 -7.71
C LYS A 246 -22.22 8.85 -6.96
N LEU A 247 -21.11 8.34 -6.41
CA LEU A 247 -20.14 9.16 -5.69
C LEU A 247 -19.25 9.96 -6.66
N PRO A 248 -18.76 11.14 -6.26
CA PRO A 248 -17.75 11.90 -7.01
C PRO A 248 -16.54 11.03 -7.37
N ASP A 249 -15.86 11.33 -8.48
CA ASP A 249 -14.73 10.50 -8.95
C ASP A 249 -13.52 10.57 -8.02
N ASP A 250 -13.34 11.68 -7.32
CA ASP A 250 -12.30 11.97 -6.35
C ASP A 250 -12.66 11.53 -4.91
N PHE A 251 -13.88 11.04 -4.69
CA PHE A 251 -14.34 10.58 -3.39
C PHE A 251 -13.36 9.55 -2.78
N GLN A 252 -12.99 9.76 -1.52
CA GLN A 252 -11.98 8.97 -0.79
C GLN A 252 -10.52 9.13 -1.32
N LYS A 253 -10.25 10.11 -2.16
CA LYS A 253 -8.86 10.50 -2.45
C LYS A 253 -8.30 11.37 -1.33
N ALA A 254 -6.97 11.35 -1.18
CA ALA A 254 -6.28 12.14 -0.16
C ALA A 254 -6.67 13.63 -0.25
N GLU A 255 -6.75 14.16 -1.47
CA GLU A 255 -7.14 15.53 -1.76
C GLU A 255 -8.55 15.86 -1.26
N PHE A 256 -9.51 14.98 -1.54
CA PHE A 256 -10.88 15.10 -1.04
C PHE A 256 -10.92 15.11 0.49
N LEU A 257 -10.14 14.25 1.14
CA LEU A 257 -10.09 14.17 2.60
C LEU A 257 -9.44 15.40 3.23
N GLN A 258 -8.44 15.99 2.59
CA GLN A 258 -7.82 17.22 3.04
C GLN A 258 -8.82 18.39 2.99
N GLU A 259 -9.56 18.53 1.90
CA GLU A 259 -10.62 19.56 1.76
C GLU A 259 -11.70 19.42 2.83
N HIS A 260 -11.95 18.19 3.31
CA HIS A 260 -12.94 17.91 4.36
C HIS A 260 -12.35 17.86 5.78
N GLY A 261 -11.07 18.20 5.95
CA GLY A 261 -10.43 18.33 7.25
C GLY A 261 -10.05 17.00 7.93
N PHE A 262 -9.95 15.90 7.17
CA PHE A 262 -9.52 14.60 7.69
C PHE A 262 -8.01 14.36 7.55
N VAL A 263 -7.35 15.12 6.71
CA VAL A 263 -5.90 15.02 6.44
C VAL A 263 -5.30 16.41 6.59
N ASP A 264 -4.21 16.53 7.35
CA ASP A 264 -3.55 17.81 7.61
C ASP A 264 -2.71 18.29 6.42
N LEU A 265 -1.99 17.35 5.77
CA LEU A 265 -1.19 17.69 4.61
C LEU A 265 -1.06 16.53 3.62
N ILE A 266 -0.96 16.90 2.33
CA ILE A 266 -0.68 15.97 1.23
C ILE A 266 0.75 16.20 0.77
N VAL A 267 1.47 15.11 0.51
CA VAL A 267 2.87 15.16 0.14
C VAL A 267 3.15 14.23 -1.05
N GLU A 268 3.84 14.75 -2.05
CA GLU A 268 4.36 13.93 -3.14
C GLU A 268 5.41 12.95 -2.62
N ARG A 269 5.47 11.75 -3.18
CA ARG A 269 6.36 10.67 -2.71
C ARG A 269 7.81 11.11 -2.56
N SER A 270 8.32 11.89 -3.51
CA SER A 270 9.69 12.43 -3.51
C SER A 270 9.98 13.34 -2.32
N GLN A 271 8.95 13.98 -1.75
CA GLN A 271 9.08 14.93 -0.65
C GLN A 271 8.84 14.31 0.73
N ILE A 272 8.32 13.07 0.81
CA ILE A 272 7.93 12.43 2.07
C ILE A 272 9.10 12.41 3.08
N ARG A 273 10.27 11.94 2.66
CA ARG A 273 11.45 11.89 3.55
C ARG A 273 11.84 13.25 4.10
N ALA A 274 11.78 14.29 3.26
CA ALA A 274 12.11 15.65 3.65
C ALA A 274 11.09 16.20 4.67
N THR A 275 9.81 16.02 4.36
CA THR A 275 8.70 16.50 5.20
C THR A 275 8.65 15.77 6.55
N VAL A 276 8.79 14.43 6.55
CA VAL A 276 8.86 13.65 7.80
C VAL A 276 10.03 14.11 8.66
N GLY A 277 11.22 14.28 8.08
CA GLY A 277 12.39 14.77 8.81
C GLY A 277 12.20 16.18 9.40
N GLN A 278 11.51 17.07 8.69
CA GLN A 278 11.17 18.40 9.17
C GLN A 278 10.17 18.34 10.35
N LEU A 279 9.11 17.55 10.23
CA LEU A 279 8.11 17.37 11.30
C LEU A 279 8.74 16.77 12.55
N LEU A 280 9.62 15.77 12.39
CA LEU A 280 10.36 15.18 13.50
C LEU A 280 11.28 16.19 14.19
N ALA A 281 11.93 17.08 13.44
CA ALA A 281 12.76 18.14 14.02
C ALA A 281 11.95 19.15 14.81
N LEU A 282 10.70 19.41 14.41
CA LEU A 282 9.80 20.36 15.09
C LEU A 282 9.12 19.76 16.32
N HIS A 283 8.74 18.49 16.27
CA HIS A 283 7.89 17.85 17.29
C HIS A 283 8.57 16.69 18.03
N GLY A 284 9.62 16.12 17.48
CA GLY A 284 10.33 14.96 18.04
C GLY A 284 11.44 15.30 19.02
N GLY A 285 11.69 16.59 19.27
CA GLY A 285 12.71 17.04 20.22
C GLY A 285 12.37 16.65 21.66
N LYS A 286 13.39 16.36 22.46
CA LYS A 286 13.22 16.23 23.93
C LYS A 286 12.67 17.56 24.42
N HIS A 287 11.45 17.57 24.91
CA HIS A 287 10.97 18.65 25.75
C HIS A 287 11.67 18.50 27.09
N ASP A 288 12.74 19.30 27.30
CA ASP A 288 13.39 19.45 28.60
C ASP A 288 12.42 19.97 29.68
#